data_9141769286df4a00d22a05a63355a546
#
_entry.id   9141769286df4a00d22a05a63355a546
#
_cell.length_a   1.000
_cell.length_b   1.000
_cell.length_c   1.000
_cell.angle_alpha   90.00
_cell.angle_beta   90.00
_cell.angle_gamma   90.00
#
_symmetry.space_group_name_H-M   'P 1'
#
loop_
_entity.id
_entity.type
_entity.pdbx_description
1 polymer ?
#
loop_
_entity_poly.entity_id
_entity_poly.type
_entity_poly.pdbx_seq_one_letter_code
_entity_poly.pdbx_strand_id
1 'polypeptide(L)'
;MGSLAPSIPTHSMLRRVRLRPPVLTALAALALAGCGDSGPSDEAQIRSALEEFQRATAAKDYAALCDRVLAPKLIETVEQVGLSCETALEEGFKRVRDPRISVGSVTVDGDSATAQVRSSAAGQEPSEDTVRLVRVDDAWRIASLGEGQAPQAP
;
A
#
# COMPACT_ATOMS: atom_id res chain seq x y z
N MET A 1 57.81 -2.75 83.34
CA MET A 1 57.41 -3.86 84.24
C MET A 1 56.33 -4.62 83.51
N GLY A 2 56.60 -5.75 83.13
CA GLY A 2 56.03 -7.06 83.11
C GLY A 2 55.09 -7.24 81.90
N SER A 3 55.51 -7.83 80.90
CA SER A 3 55.68 -9.30 80.68
C SER A 3 54.34 -10.04 80.61
N LEU A 4 54.07 -10.60 79.46
CA LEU A 4 54.03 -11.99 79.06
C LEU A 4 52.93 -12.22 78.04
N ALA A 5 53.35 -12.67 76.89
CA ALA A 5 52.55 -13.50 75.99
C ALA A 5 52.35 -14.90 76.65
N PRO A 6 51.44 -15.76 76.27
CA PRO A 6 51.72 -16.58 75.13
C PRO A 6 50.49 -17.12 74.35
N SER A 7 50.82 -17.60 73.19
CA SER A 7 50.47 -18.89 72.58
C SER A 7 49.16 -19.08 71.83
N ILE A 8 49.34 -19.31 70.57
CA ILE A 8 48.57 -20.01 69.58
C ILE A 8 48.03 -21.37 70.01
N PRO A 9 46.92 -21.89 69.48
CA PRO A 9 47.06 -22.72 68.28
C PRO A 9 45.98 -22.57 67.18
N THR A 10 46.51 -22.52 65.99
CA THR A 10 46.07 -23.22 64.79
C THR A 10 44.96 -24.22 64.90
N HIS A 11 43.88 -24.05 64.26
CA HIS A 11 43.19 -25.16 63.60
C HIS A 11 42.50 -24.68 62.32
N SER A 12 43.13 -25.11 61.25
CA SER A 12 42.61 -25.21 59.92
C SER A 12 41.21 -25.83 59.89
N MET A 13 40.27 -25.16 59.28
CA MET A 13 39.23 -25.81 58.51
C MET A 13 38.94 -24.98 57.28
N LEU A 14 39.70 -25.31 56.26
CA LEU A 14 39.38 -24.97 54.87
C LEU A 14 38.03 -25.57 54.52
N ARG A 15 36.97 -24.85 54.75
CA ARG A 15 35.70 -25.11 54.06
C ARG A 15 35.85 -24.60 52.67
N ARG A 16 36.12 -25.52 51.73
CA ARG A 16 36.00 -25.28 50.31
C ARG A 16 34.53 -24.94 50.00
N VAL A 17 34.25 -23.67 50.00
CA VAL A 17 33.02 -23.16 49.38
C VAL A 17 33.18 -23.39 47.89
N ARG A 18 32.54 -24.44 47.40
CA ARG A 18 32.37 -24.65 45.96
C ARG A 18 31.45 -23.52 45.47
N LEU A 19 32.05 -22.50 44.92
CA LEU A 19 31.31 -21.55 44.08
C LEU A 19 30.77 -22.32 42.89
N ARG A 20 29.50 -22.60 42.90
CA ARG A 20 28.76 -22.98 41.72
C ARG A 20 28.67 -21.74 40.85
N PRO A 21 29.11 -21.79 39.57
CA PRO A 21 28.89 -20.67 38.69
C PRO A 21 27.37 -20.48 38.50
N PRO A 22 26.87 -19.24 38.53
CA PRO A 22 25.48 -19.00 38.17
C PRO A 22 25.37 -19.31 36.65
N VAL A 23 24.50 -20.27 36.36
CA VAL A 23 24.05 -20.49 34.99
C VAL A 23 23.34 -19.22 34.57
N LEU A 24 24.04 -18.35 33.85
CA LEU A 24 23.41 -17.26 33.11
C LEU A 24 22.55 -17.89 32.03
N THR A 25 21.26 -18.05 32.36
CA THR A 25 20.23 -18.32 31.35
C THR A 25 20.12 -17.06 30.51
N ALA A 26 20.85 -17.02 29.42
CA ALA A 26 20.65 -16.02 28.37
C ALA A 26 19.25 -16.25 27.79
N LEU A 27 18.25 -15.50 28.26
CA LEU A 27 17.01 -15.32 27.52
C LEU A 27 17.37 -14.59 26.23
N ALA A 28 17.55 -15.35 25.15
CA ALA A 28 17.54 -14.82 23.81
C ALA A 28 16.11 -14.33 23.55
N ALA A 29 15.86 -13.05 23.77
CA ALA A 29 14.70 -12.35 23.25
C ALA A 29 14.86 -12.36 21.74
N LEU A 30 14.18 -13.29 21.03
CA LEU A 30 13.91 -13.17 19.61
C LEU A 30 13.04 -11.93 19.45
N ALA A 31 13.66 -10.80 19.17
CA ALA A 31 12.99 -9.68 18.57
C ALA A 31 12.54 -10.17 17.18
N LEU A 32 11.28 -10.56 17.06
CA LEU A 32 10.58 -10.60 15.77
C LEU A 32 10.58 -9.17 15.25
N ALA A 33 11.67 -8.82 14.54
CA ALA A 33 11.65 -7.66 13.66
C ALA A 33 10.60 -7.99 12.61
N GLY A 34 9.35 -7.57 12.87
CA GLY A 34 8.34 -7.49 11.85
C GLY A 34 8.90 -6.56 10.79
N CYS A 35 9.23 -7.11 9.63
CA CYS A 35 9.38 -6.32 8.42
C CYS A 35 8.01 -5.69 8.16
N GLY A 36 7.74 -4.56 8.80
CA GLY A 36 6.69 -3.67 8.40
C GLY A 36 7.12 -3.14 7.04
N ASP A 37 6.34 -3.46 6.03
CA ASP A 37 6.47 -2.87 4.70
C ASP A 37 6.43 -1.35 4.88
N SER A 38 7.59 -0.69 4.69
CA SER A 38 7.76 0.74 4.95
C SER A 38 7.20 1.60 3.80
N GLY A 39 6.53 0.96 2.85
CA GLY A 39 5.89 1.62 1.71
C GLY A 39 4.49 2.16 2.05
N PRO A 40 3.90 2.97 1.16
CA PRO A 40 2.52 3.38 1.29
C PRO A 40 1.60 2.16 1.24
N SER A 41 0.54 2.15 2.06
CA SER A 41 -0.45 1.08 2.05
C SER A 41 -1.11 0.94 0.67
N ASP A 42 -1.66 -0.24 0.36
CA ASP A 42 -2.41 -0.47 -0.86
C ASP A 42 -3.53 0.56 -1.05
N GLU A 43 -4.26 0.86 0.01
CA GLU A 43 -5.30 1.89 -0.04
C GLU A 43 -4.72 3.26 -0.44
N ALA A 44 -3.58 3.66 0.10
CA ALA A 44 -2.93 4.92 -0.26
C ALA A 44 -2.47 4.94 -1.72
N GLN A 45 -1.93 3.82 -2.21
CA GLN A 45 -1.52 3.67 -3.60
C GLN A 45 -2.73 3.72 -4.56
N ILE A 46 -3.85 3.07 -4.21
CA ILE A 46 -5.10 3.10 -4.97
C ILE A 46 -5.65 4.51 -5.06
N ARG A 47 -5.68 5.24 -3.95
CA ARG A 47 -6.09 6.65 -3.92
C ARG A 47 -5.20 7.50 -4.83
N SER A 48 -3.88 7.31 -4.78
CA SER A 48 -2.92 7.97 -5.67
C SER A 48 -3.17 7.66 -7.15
N ALA A 49 -3.49 6.41 -7.51
CA ALA A 49 -3.81 6.04 -8.89
C ALA A 49 -5.08 6.75 -9.40
N LEU A 50 -6.11 6.89 -8.55
CA LEU A 50 -7.33 7.61 -8.89
C LEU A 50 -7.12 9.14 -8.97
N GLU A 51 -6.25 9.70 -8.13
CA GLU A 51 -5.82 11.10 -8.24
C GLU A 51 -5.02 11.37 -9.52
N GLU A 52 -4.15 10.43 -9.91
CA GLU A 52 -3.43 10.52 -11.19
C GLU A 52 -4.40 10.48 -12.36
N PHE A 53 -5.39 9.57 -12.33
CA PHE A 53 -6.44 9.52 -13.33
C PHE A 53 -7.17 10.86 -13.46
N GLN A 54 -7.55 11.48 -12.36
CA GLN A 54 -8.18 12.80 -12.38
C GLN A 54 -7.26 13.87 -12.99
N ARG A 55 -6.00 13.92 -12.57
CA ARG A 55 -5.02 14.90 -13.05
C ARG A 55 -4.75 14.76 -14.55
N ALA A 56 -4.49 13.54 -15.00
CA ALA A 56 -4.21 13.24 -16.40
C ALA A 56 -5.45 13.53 -17.28
N THR A 57 -6.66 13.19 -16.81
CA THR A 57 -7.92 13.53 -17.50
C THR A 57 -8.10 15.05 -17.61
N ALA A 58 -7.83 15.81 -16.55
CA ALA A 58 -7.92 17.26 -16.54
C ALA A 58 -6.91 17.91 -17.50
N ALA A 59 -5.71 17.35 -17.57
CA ALA A 59 -4.64 17.78 -18.46
C ALA A 59 -4.81 17.29 -19.91
N LYS A 60 -5.75 16.35 -20.15
CA LYS A 60 -5.89 15.61 -21.42
C LYS A 60 -4.61 14.85 -21.82
N ASP A 61 -3.87 14.38 -20.83
CA ASP A 61 -2.69 13.56 -21.00
C ASP A 61 -3.11 12.08 -21.16
N TYR A 62 -3.63 11.77 -22.33
CA TYR A 62 -4.15 10.43 -22.61
C TYR A 62 -3.03 9.39 -22.71
N ALA A 63 -1.84 9.78 -23.15
CA ALA A 63 -0.67 8.91 -23.14
C ALA A 63 -0.35 8.46 -21.71
N ALA A 64 -0.33 9.38 -20.74
CA ALA A 64 -0.12 9.04 -19.36
C ALA A 64 -1.20 8.09 -18.80
N LEU A 65 -2.46 8.28 -19.18
CA LEU A 65 -3.55 7.37 -18.80
C LEU A 65 -3.31 5.97 -19.35
N CYS A 66 -3.00 5.83 -20.62
CA CYS A 66 -2.75 4.54 -21.27
C CYS A 66 -1.50 3.85 -20.70
N ASP A 67 -0.41 4.57 -20.52
CA ASP A 67 0.87 3.97 -20.14
C ASP A 67 0.94 3.58 -18.66
N ARG A 68 0.33 4.36 -17.77
CA ARG A 68 0.59 4.24 -16.33
C ARG A 68 -0.64 4.03 -15.46
N VAL A 69 -1.81 4.45 -15.91
CA VAL A 69 -3.02 4.49 -15.08
C VAL A 69 -3.97 3.34 -15.38
N LEU A 70 -4.19 3.03 -16.64
CA LEU A 70 -5.09 1.97 -17.06
C LEU A 70 -4.37 0.61 -17.07
N ALA A 71 -5.11 -0.43 -16.71
CA ALA A 71 -4.59 -1.80 -16.78
C ALA A 71 -4.48 -2.26 -18.25
N PRO A 72 -3.43 -3.03 -18.61
CA PRO A 72 -3.24 -3.51 -19.98
C PRO A 72 -4.47 -4.23 -20.54
N LYS A 73 -5.15 -5.02 -19.71
CA LYS A 73 -6.35 -5.74 -20.13
C LYS A 73 -7.52 -4.83 -20.53
N LEU A 74 -7.66 -3.68 -19.86
CA LEU A 74 -8.66 -2.68 -20.24
C LEU A 74 -8.30 -2.04 -21.59
N ILE A 75 -7.02 -1.74 -21.81
CA ILE A 75 -6.51 -1.18 -23.06
C ILE A 75 -6.76 -2.16 -24.21
N GLU A 76 -6.37 -3.44 -24.05
CA GLU A 76 -6.65 -4.49 -25.03
C GLU A 76 -8.13 -4.57 -25.42
N THR A 77 -9.03 -4.43 -24.44
CA THR A 77 -10.48 -4.46 -24.70
C THR A 77 -10.93 -3.29 -25.55
N VAL A 78 -10.37 -2.11 -25.34
CA VAL A 78 -10.63 -0.92 -26.17
C VAL A 78 -10.08 -1.10 -27.57
N GLU A 79 -8.88 -1.64 -27.71
CA GLU A 79 -8.23 -1.85 -29.00
C GLU A 79 -8.93 -2.90 -29.88
N GLN A 80 -9.62 -3.88 -29.25
CA GLN A 80 -10.43 -4.87 -29.98
C GLN A 80 -11.57 -4.26 -30.82
N VAL A 81 -12.02 -3.05 -30.47
CA VAL A 81 -13.03 -2.32 -31.26
C VAL A 81 -12.40 -1.41 -32.32
N GLY A 82 -11.10 -1.51 -32.54
CA GLY A 82 -10.37 -0.83 -33.61
C GLY A 82 -9.92 0.61 -33.29
N LEU A 83 -9.97 1.01 -32.02
CA LEU A 83 -9.49 2.32 -31.57
C LEU A 83 -8.21 2.15 -30.75
N SER A 84 -7.23 3.04 -30.92
CA SER A 84 -6.13 3.12 -29.96
C SER A 84 -6.64 3.62 -28.61
N CYS A 85 -5.95 3.24 -27.53
CA CYS A 85 -6.29 3.68 -26.17
C CYS A 85 -6.44 5.22 -26.10
N GLU A 86 -5.49 5.96 -26.62
CA GLU A 86 -5.51 7.43 -26.59
C GLU A 86 -6.71 8.00 -27.38
N THR A 87 -6.99 7.48 -28.57
CA THR A 87 -8.14 7.91 -29.38
C THR A 87 -9.46 7.66 -28.66
N ALA A 88 -9.61 6.50 -28.02
CA ALA A 88 -10.81 6.18 -27.26
C ALA A 88 -11.01 7.11 -26.07
N LEU A 89 -9.92 7.44 -25.35
CA LEU A 89 -9.96 8.38 -24.23
C LEU A 89 -10.25 9.81 -24.71
N GLU A 90 -9.64 10.24 -25.80
CA GLU A 90 -9.92 11.56 -26.38
C GLU A 90 -11.40 11.71 -26.73
N GLU A 91 -11.99 10.72 -27.41
CA GLU A 91 -13.41 10.71 -27.75
C GLU A 91 -14.30 10.64 -26.49
N GLY A 92 -13.96 9.77 -25.54
CA GLY A 92 -14.73 9.59 -24.30
C GLY A 92 -14.72 10.84 -23.42
N PHE A 93 -13.59 11.52 -23.33
CA PHE A 93 -13.41 12.67 -22.43
C PHE A 93 -13.45 14.04 -23.12
N LYS A 94 -13.78 14.11 -24.40
CA LYS A 94 -13.81 15.39 -25.15
C LYS A 94 -14.71 16.47 -24.54
N ARG A 95 -15.76 16.08 -23.84
CA ARG A 95 -16.71 16.99 -23.18
C ARG A 95 -16.43 17.15 -21.68
N VAL A 96 -15.53 16.38 -21.12
CA VAL A 96 -15.19 16.46 -19.69
C VAL A 96 -14.34 17.71 -19.46
N ARG A 97 -14.80 18.57 -18.54
CA ARG A 97 -14.09 19.76 -18.09
C ARG A 97 -14.08 19.80 -16.58
N ASP A 98 -12.97 20.22 -16.00
CA ASP A 98 -12.80 20.35 -14.55
C ASP A 98 -13.21 19.06 -13.79
N PRO A 99 -12.67 17.87 -14.18
CA PRO A 99 -13.03 16.62 -13.52
C PRO A 99 -12.63 16.64 -12.07
N ARG A 100 -13.50 16.10 -11.21
CA ARG A 100 -13.26 15.89 -9.78
C ARG A 100 -13.60 14.45 -9.44
N ILE A 101 -12.76 13.83 -8.64
CA ILE A 101 -13.00 12.50 -8.08
C ILE A 101 -12.85 12.57 -6.58
N SER A 102 -13.83 12.03 -5.87
CA SER A 102 -13.76 11.81 -4.43
C SER A 102 -13.78 10.30 -4.18
N VAL A 103 -12.74 9.78 -3.56
CA VAL A 103 -12.61 8.36 -3.26
C VAL A 103 -13.21 8.08 -1.89
N GLY A 104 -14.23 7.24 -1.87
CA GLY A 104 -14.89 6.73 -0.65
C GLY A 104 -14.16 5.53 -0.07
N SER A 105 -14.90 4.44 0.15
CA SER A 105 -14.35 3.17 0.65
C SER A 105 -13.51 2.47 -0.41
N VAL A 106 -12.42 1.86 0.05
CA VAL A 106 -11.56 1.00 -0.75
C VAL A 106 -11.54 -0.37 -0.10
N THR A 107 -11.73 -1.41 -0.89
CA THR A 107 -11.60 -2.81 -0.46
C THR A 107 -10.54 -3.47 -1.31
N VAL A 108 -9.54 -4.07 -0.65
CA VAL A 108 -8.44 -4.78 -1.30
C VAL A 108 -8.58 -6.27 -1.06
N ASP A 109 -8.42 -7.07 -2.11
CA ASP A 109 -8.44 -8.53 -2.09
C ASP A 109 -7.28 -9.05 -2.95
N GLY A 110 -6.15 -9.33 -2.31
CA GLY A 110 -4.91 -9.71 -3.00
C GLY A 110 -4.46 -8.65 -4.01
N ASP A 111 -4.36 -9.05 -5.27
CA ASP A 111 -3.97 -8.17 -6.38
C ASP A 111 -5.16 -7.46 -7.06
N SER A 112 -6.32 -7.51 -6.46
CA SER A 112 -7.53 -6.84 -6.93
C SER A 112 -8.07 -5.88 -5.87
N ALA A 113 -8.67 -4.79 -6.32
CA ALA A 113 -9.33 -3.85 -5.42
C ALA A 113 -10.57 -3.24 -6.06
N THR A 114 -11.48 -2.78 -5.21
CA THR A 114 -12.62 -1.95 -5.60
C THR A 114 -12.60 -0.66 -4.81
N ALA A 115 -12.90 0.45 -5.46
CA ALA A 115 -13.04 1.76 -4.84
C ALA A 115 -14.40 2.37 -5.19
N GLN A 116 -15.14 2.80 -4.18
CA GLN A 116 -16.33 3.63 -4.40
C GLN A 116 -15.85 5.04 -4.72
N VAL A 117 -16.28 5.58 -5.83
CA VAL A 117 -15.90 6.92 -6.26
C VAL A 117 -17.14 7.76 -6.56
N ARG A 118 -17.05 9.03 -6.19
CA ARG A 118 -17.97 10.04 -6.67
C ARG A 118 -17.24 10.91 -7.66
N SER A 119 -17.72 10.98 -8.88
CA SER A 119 -17.15 11.81 -9.93
C SER A 119 -18.07 12.98 -10.29
N SER A 120 -17.49 14.06 -10.74
CA SER A 120 -18.21 15.23 -11.25
C SER A 120 -17.38 15.97 -12.28
N ALA A 121 -18.03 16.67 -13.20
CA ALA A 121 -17.39 17.53 -14.18
C ALA A 121 -18.27 18.77 -14.42
N ALA A 122 -17.67 19.85 -14.94
CA ALA A 122 -18.40 21.08 -15.18
C ALA A 122 -19.56 20.87 -16.18
N GLY A 123 -20.76 21.19 -15.77
CA GLY A 123 -21.98 21.07 -16.56
C GLY A 123 -22.51 19.64 -16.70
N GLN A 124 -22.05 18.71 -15.85
CA GLN A 124 -22.54 17.34 -15.78
C GLN A 124 -23.04 17.03 -14.38
N GLU A 125 -24.07 16.16 -14.29
CA GLU A 125 -24.54 15.65 -13.01
C GLU A 125 -23.45 14.75 -12.39
N PRO A 126 -23.23 14.85 -11.06
CA PRO A 126 -22.33 13.93 -10.38
C PRO A 126 -22.80 12.48 -10.46
N SER A 127 -21.88 11.56 -10.59
CA SER A 127 -22.14 10.11 -10.54
C SER A 127 -21.42 9.46 -9.38
N GLU A 128 -21.95 8.30 -8.96
CA GLU A 128 -21.32 7.41 -7.99
C GLU A 128 -21.09 6.06 -8.67
N ASP A 129 -19.86 5.62 -8.69
CA ASP A 129 -19.43 4.46 -9.44
C ASP A 129 -18.51 3.58 -8.59
N THR A 130 -18.42 2.30 -8.93
CA THR A 130 -17.42 1.39 -8.40
C THR A 130 -16.30 1.20 -9.43
N VAL A 131 -15.14 1.70 -9.12
CA VAL A 131 -13.94 1.49 -9.94
C VAL A 131 -13.24 0.23 -9.50
N ARG A 132 -12.87 -0.64 -10.43
CA ARG A 132 -12.02 -1.79 -10.17
C ARG A 132 -10.58 -1.49 -10.53
N LEU A 133 -9.67 -1.93 -9.66
CA LEU A 133 -8.23 -1.82 -9.88
C LEU A 133 -7.61 -3.22 -9.77
N VAL A 134 -6.48 -3.37 -10.42
CA VAL A 134 -5.62 -4.56 -10.34
C VAL A 134 -4.17 -4.14 -10.14
N ARG A 135 -3.40 -4.99 -9.47
CA ARG A 135 -1.96 -4.78 -9.32
C ARG A 135 -1.24 -5.31 -10.56
N VAL A 136 -0.44 -4.48 -11.17
CA VAL A 136 0.40 -4.81 -12.33
C VAL A 136 1.80 -4.25 -12.08
N ASP A 137 2.82 -5.11 -12.08
CA ASP A 137 4.21 -4.71 -11.82
C ASP A 137 4.35 -3.82 -10.55
N ASP A 138 3.78 -4.29 -9.44
CA ASP A 138 3.73 -3.61 -8.13
C ASP A 138 3.00 -2.26 -8.10
N ALA A 139 2.30 -1.88 -9.16
CA ALA A 139 1.50 -0.66 -9.24
C ALA A 139 0.00 -0.97 -9.39
N TRP A 140 -0.85 -0.21 -8.73
CA TRP A 140 -2.29 -0.29 -8.91
C TRP A 140 -2.74 0.44 -10.17
N ARG A 141 -3.47 -0.28 -11.03
CA ARG A 141 -3.99 0.22 -12.30
C ARG A 141 -5.49 0.03 -12.40
N ILE A 142 -6.17 0.94 -13.06
CA ILE A 142 -7.62 0.90 -13.25
C ILE A 142 -7.98 -0.17 -14.29
N ALA A 143 -8.76 -1.16 -13.86
CA ALA A 143 -9.21 -2.27 -14.69
C ALA A 143 -10.62 -2.06 -15.26
N SER A 144 -11.46 -1.24 -14.60
CA SER A 144 -12.74 -0.77 -15.16
C SER A 144 -13.16 0.55 -14.53
N LEU A 145 -13.81 1.39 -15.30
CA LEU A 145 -14.33 2.70 -14.89
C LEU A 145 -15.86 2.61 -14.64
N GLY A 146 -16.25 1.81 -13.63
CA GLY A 146 -17.65 1.67 -13.24
C GLY A 146 -18.32 0.44 -13.82
N GLU A 147 -19.21 -0.18 -12.99
CA GLU A 147 -20.26 -1.11 -13.44
C GLU A 147 -21.59 -0.37 -13.46
N GLY A 148 -21.70 0.59 -14.34
CA GLY A 148 -22.93 1.35 -14.41
C GLY A 148 -22.87 2.43 -15.47
N GLN A 149 -23.38 2.10 -16.61
CA GLN A 149 -23.58 2.89 -17.80
C GLN A 149 -22.46 2.74 -18.83
N ALA A 150 -22.61 1.71 -19.66
CA ALA A 150 -22.24 1.88 -21.05
C ALA A 150 -22.87 3.21 -21.53
N PRO A 151 -22.15 4.09 -22.31
CA PRO A 151 -22.75 5.27 -22.85
C PRO A 151 -24.01 4.85 -23.59
N GLN A 152 -25.18 5.30 -23.13
CA GLN A 152 -26.39 5.16 -23.93
C GLN A 152 -26.15 6.03 -25.15
N ALA A 153 -25.93 5.37 -26.27
CA ALA A 153 -25.93 6.04 -27.55
C ALA A 153 -27.30 6.72 -27.75
N PRO A 154 -27.35 7.93 -28.29
CA PRO A 154 -28.58 8.67 -28.55
C PRO A 154 -29.48 7.98 -29.55
#